data_d5026e4cd9a1bd7eebc6f84a6be5f0c0
#
_entry.id   d5026e4cd9a1bd7eebc6f84a6be5f0c0
#
_cell.length_a   1.000
_cell.length_b   1.000
_cell.length_c   1.000
_cell.angle_alpha   90.00
_cell.angle_beta   90.00
_cell.angle_gamma   90.00
#
_symmetry.space_group_name_H-M   'P 1'
#
loop_
_entity.id
_entity.type
_entity.pdbx_description
1 polymer ?
#
loop_
_entity_poly.entity_id
_entity_poly.type
_entity_poly.pdbx_seq_one_letter_code
_entity_poly.pdbx_strand_id
1 'polypeptide(L)'
;MTPLPVALDKGFEFRKTKLFFLSEQTPKASQRTHGTSTLGAKSNTPNQKTATVQDAPITFERQYRLYGAVTTLDRRQRFGDYFDFFWRTKHASDVTVRLEYRQEKLHEHVQAQEITYRSARGTHKTEFRVIGDDYFDDGRVIAWRCLLIASGRIVAENRSFLWE
;
A
#
# COMPACT_ATOMS: atom_id res chain seq x y z
N MET A 1 -2.96 -12.17 25.69
CA MET A 1 -2.19 -12.77 24.59
C MET A 1 -0.71 -12.59 24.86
N THR A 2 0.02 -13.66 24.99
CA THR A 2 1.48 -13.59 25.07
C THR A 2 2.04 -13.14 23.73
N PRO A 3 2.89 -12.11 23.69
CA PRO A 3 3.52 -11.69 22.44
C PRO A 3 4.40 -12.83 21.90
N LEU A 4 4.39 -12.98 20.57
CA LEU A 4 5.22 -13.98 19.91
C LEU A 4 6.70 -13.65 20.10
N PRO A 5 7.54 -14.65 20.39
CA PRO A 5 8.97 -14.41 20.51
C PRO A 5 9.58 -14.00 19.16
N VAL A 6 10.46 -13.02 19.20
CA VAL A 6 11.21 -12.56 18.04
C VAL A 6 12.48 -13.39 17.91
N ALA A 7 12.64 -14.08 16.79
CA ALA A 7 13.83 -14.86 16.47
C ALA A 7 14.16 -14.66 14.98
N LEU A 8 14.73 -13.50 14.65
CA LEU A 8 15.06 -13.14 13.28
C LEU A 8 15.98 -14.18 12.65
N ASP A 9 15.60 -14.66 11.48
CA ASP A 9 16.30 -15.71 10.75
C ASP A 9 16.66 -15.19 9.35
N LYS A 10 17.90 -15.31 8.96
CA LYS A 10 18.41 -14.93 7.63
C LYS A 10 17.84 -15.77 6.48
N GLY A 11 17.20 -16.89 6.78
CA GLY A 11 16.47 -17.72 5.82
C GLY A 11 15.16 -17.09 5.34
N PHE A 12 14.67 -16.06 6.03
CA PHE A 12 13.45 -15.34 5.74
C PHE A 12 13.75 -13.86 5.58
N GLU A 13 13.26 -13.25 4.51
CA GLU A 13 13.49 -11.82 4.28
C GLU A 13 12.32 -11.18 3.53
N PHE A 14 12.06 -9.91 3.86
CA PHE A 14 11.26 -9.03 3.01
C PHE A 14 12.16 -8.40 1.95
N ARG A 15 11.75 -8.48 0.68
CA ARG A 15 12.53 -7.93 -0.44
C ARG A 15 12.05 -6.56 -0.86
N LYS A 16 10.74 -6.38 -0.96
CA LYS A 16 10.13 -5.16 -1.47
C LYS A 16 8.75 -4.97 -0.84
N THR A 17 8.42 -3.74 -0.55
CA THR A 17 7.08 -3.34 -0.11
C THR A 17 6.56 -2.28 -1.05
N LYS A 18 5.35 -2.49 -1.56
CA LYS A 18 4.63 -1.49 -2.33
C LYS A 18 3.38 -1.08 -1.57
N LEU A 19 3.19 0.21 -1.43
CA LEU A 19 2.03 0.81 -0.81
C LEU A 19 1.28 1.61 -1.88
N PHE A 20 -0.02 1.42 -1.94
CA PHE A 20 -0.88 2.19 -2.82
C PHE A 20 -2.11 2.67 -2.05
N PHE A 21 -2.39 3.96 -2.15
CA PHE A 21 -3.59 4.57 -1.58
C PHE A 21 -4.53 4.98 -2.70
N LEU A 22 -5.69 4.34 -2.77
CA LEU A 22 -6.73 4.67 -3.72
C LEU A 22 -7.72 5.62 -3.07
N SER A 23 -7.66 6.89 -3.43
CA SER A 23 -8.56 7.91 -2.92
C SER A 23 -9.71 8.20 -3.90
N GLU A 24 -10.80 8.72 -3.37
CA GLU A 24 -11.95 9.15 -4.14
C GLU A 24 -11.63 10.33 -5.08
N GLN A 25 -10.67 11.17 -4.68
CA GLN A 25 -10.27 12.33 -5.48
C GLN A 25 -9.28 11.92 -6.56
N THR A 26 -9.63 12.19 -7.81
CA THR A 26 -8.65 12.27 -8.89
C THR A 26 -7.60 13.30 -8.50
N PRO A 27 -6.29 13.01 -8.67
CA PRO A 27 -5.27 14.04 -8.54
C PRO A 27 -5.68 15.21 -9.44
N LYS A 28 -6.00 16.35 -8.86
CA LYS A 28 -6.24 17.56 -9.64
C LYS A 28 -4.94 17.82 -10.37
N ALA A 29 -4.96 17.72 -11.68
CA ALA A 29 -3.92 18.33 -12.50
C ALA A 29 -3.79 19.77 -11.98
N SER A 30 -2.59 20.12 -11.52
CA SER A 30 -2.30 21.45 -10.98
C SER A 30 -2.91 22.48 -11.91
N GLN A 31 -4.02 23.10 -11.50
CA GLN A 31 -4.54 24.26 -12.18
C GLN A 31 -3.51 25.37 -11.95
N ARG A 32 -2.67 25.58 -12.94
CA ARG A 32 -1.91 26.82 -13.01
C ARG A 32 -2.93 27.93 -13.05
N THR A 33 -3.02 28.69 -11.97
CA THR A 33 -3.68 29.97 -11.96
C THR A 33 -3.08 30.82 -13.10
N HIS A 34 -3.91 31.10 -14.10
CA HIS A 34 -3.58 32.11 -15.08
C HIS A 34 -3.46 33.47 -14.38
N GLY A 35 -2.24 33.81 -14.03
CA GLY A 35 -1.92 35.22 -13.81
C GLY A 35 -1.98 35.92 -15.17
N THR A 36 -2.95 36.78 -15.36
CA THR A 36 -2.98 37.76 -16.44
C THR A 36 -1.76 38.64 -16.36
N SER A 37 -0.82 38.46 -17.26
CA SER A 37 0.14 39.51 -17.61
C SER A 37 0.15 39.67 -19.12
N THR A 38 -0.27 40.84 -19.50
CA THR A 38 -0.20 41.44 -20.83
C THR A 38 1.24 41.55 -21.34
N LEU A 39 1.34 41.41 -22.67
CA LEU A 39 2.39 41.90 -23.59
C LEU A 39 3.59 40.98 -23.87
N GLY A 40 3.50 40.37 -25.07
CA GLY A 40 4.48 40.55 -26.11
C GLY A 40 5.78 39.74 -26.01
N ALA A 41 5.75 38.51 -26.49
CA ALA A 41 6.84 37.96 -27.30
C ALA A 41 6.39 36.66 -27.95
N LYS A 42 6.38 36.63 -29.25
CA LYS A 42 6.23 35.39 -30.04
C LYS A 42 7.46 34.51 -29.82
N SER A 43 7.30 33.41 -29.13
CA SER A 43 8.20 32.28 -29.27
C SER A 43 7.40 31.04 -29.59
N ASN A 44 7.54 30.57 -30.80
CA ASN A 44 7.03 29.30 -31.26
C ASN A 44 7.87 28.19 -30.59
N THR A 45 7.46 27.74 -29.44
CA THR A 45 7.86 26.44 -28.93
C THR A 45 6.61 25.60 -28.72
N PRO A 46 6.53 24.42 -29.33
CA PRO A 46 5.41 23.53 -29.05
C PRO A 46 5.45 23.17 -27.57
N ASN A 47 4.43 23.57 -26.84
CA ASN A 47 4.20 23.17 -25.48
C ASN A 47 3.99 21.66 -25.46
N GLN A 48 5.08 20.91 -25.37
CA GLN A 48 5.00 19.55 -24.84
C GLN A 48 4.62 19.67 -23.38
N LYS A 49 3.36 19.42 -23.10
CA LYS A 49 2.93 19.07 -21.74
C LYS A 49 3.68 17.78 -21.41
N THR A 50 4.82 17.89 -20.80
CA THR A 50 5.49 16.79 -20.17
C THR A 50 4.62 16.41 -18.97
N ALA A 51 3.66 15.50 -19.19
CA ALA A 51 3.15 14.69 -18.11
C ALA A 51 4.39 14.08 -17.47
N THR A 52 4.66 14.43 -16.23
CA THR A 52 5.78 13.88 -15.50
C THR A 52 5.64 12.36 -15.54
N VAL A 53 6.71 11.67 -15.87
CA VAL A 53 6.78 10.20 -15.99
C VAL A 53 6.25 9.50 -14.73
N GLN A 54 6.11 10.22 -13.64
CA GLN A 54 5.58 9.74 -12.36
C GLN A 54 4.04 9.63 -12.32
N ASP A 55 3.31 10.38 -13.13
CA ASP A 55 1.84 10.39 -13.08
C ASP A 55 1.21 9.20 -13.81
N ALA A 56 1.86 8.68 -14.84
CA ALA A 56 1.36 7.57 -15.64
C ALA A 56 1.24 6.24 -14.85
N PRO A 57 2.23 5.82 -14.05
CA PRO A 57 2.10 4.62 -13.22
C PRO A 57 1.01 4.72 -12.16
N ILE A 58 0.83 5.89 -11.54
CA ILE A 58 -0.22 6.13 -10.55
C ILE A 58 -1.60 6.06 -11.19
N THR A 59 -1.77 6.67 -12.36
CA THR A 59 -3.03 6.62 -13.12
C THR A 59 -3.37 5.19 -13.54
N PHE A 60 -2.38 4.42 -14.00
CA PHE A 60 -2.55 3.02 -14.37
C PHE A 60 -2.99 2.16 -13.18
N GLU A 61 -2.34 2.28 -12.02
CA GLU A 61 -2.70 1.56 -10.81
C GLU A 61 -4.11 1.92 -10.37
N ARG A 62 -4.49 3.19 -10.44
CA ARG A 62 -5.84 3.64 -10.12
C ARG A 62 -6.88 2.99 -11.04
N GLN A 63 -6.65 3.00 -12.34
CA GLN A 63 -7.54 2.39 -13.32
C GLN A 63 -7.64 0.87 -13.12
N TYR A 64 -6.52 0.22 -12.86
CA TYR A 64 -6.47 -1.21 -12.59
C TYR A 64 -7.31 -1.58 -11.36
N ARG A 65 -7.15 -0.85 -10.25
CA ARG A 65 -7.88 -1.08 -9.00
C ARG A 65 -9.38 -0.80 -9.13
N LEU A 66 -9.77 0.12 -10.00
CA LEU A 66 -11.17 0.47 -10.27
C LEU A 66 -11.80 -0.34 -11.41
N TYR A 67 -11.03 -1.19 -12.07
CA TYR A 67 -11.53 -1.99 -13.18
C TYR A 67 -12.74 -2.84 -12.77
N GLY A 68 -13.82 -2.75 -13.55
CA GLY A 68 -15.08 -3.45 -13.26
C GLY A 68 -15.97 -2.79 -12.20
N ALA A 69 -15.54 -1.70 -11.57
CA ALA A 69 -16.38 -0.91 -10.65
C ALA A 69 -17.28 0.04 -11.48
N VAL A 70 -18.55 -0.31 -11.62
CA VAL A 70 -19.50 0.40 -12.48
C VAL A 70 -20.23 1.52 -11.74
N THR A 71 -20.69 1.24 -10.51
CA THR A 71 -21.44 2.20 -9.70
C THR A 71 -20.54 2.97 -8.73
N THR A 72 -21.05 4.08 -8.20
CA THR A 72 -20.38 4.83 -7.13
C THR A 72 -20.13 3.96 -5.91
N LEU A 73 -21.10 3.10 -5.56
CA LEU A 73 -20.97 2.16 -4.45
C LEU A 73 -19.85 1.13 -4.70
N ASP A 74 -19.78 0.59 -5.92
CA ASP A 74 -18.70 -0.36 -6.28
C ASP A 74 -17.31 0.29 -6.15
N ARG A 75 -17.19 1.54 -6.59
CA ARG A 75 -15.94 2.31 -6.44
C ARG A 75 -15.61 2.57 -4.99
N ARG A 76 -16.60 2.96 -4.19
CA ARG A 76 -16.42 3.18 -2.75
C ARG A 76 -15.85 1.96 -2.04
N GLN A 77 -16.29 0.76 -2.39
CA GLN A 77 -15.80 -0.49 -1.81
C GLN A 77 -14.34 -0.78 -2.12
N ARG A 78 -13.73 -0.08 -3.06
CA ARG A 78 -12.34 -0.26 -3.46
C ARG A 78 -11.42 0.85 -3.00
N PHE A 79 -11.93 1.93 -2.45
CA PHE A 79 -11.09 3.02 -1.91
C PHE A 79 -10.45 2.63 -0.59
N GLY A 80 -9.19 2.99 -0.44
CA GLY A 80 -8.42 2.78 0.78
C GLY A 80 -6.97 2.40 0.52
N ASP A 81 -6.38 1.71 1.48
CA ASP A 81 -4.97 1.34 1.49
C ASP A 81 -4.75 -0.08 0.97
N TYR A 82 -3.77 -0.22 0.09
CA TYR A 82 -3.32 -1.49 -0.48
C TYR A 82 -1.85 -1.71 -0.15
N PHE A 83 -1.53 -2.91 0.33
CA PHE A 83 -0.18 -3.30 0.72
C PHE A 83 0.24 -4.54 -0.05
N ASP A 84 1.34 -4.45 -0.80
CA ASP A 84 1.98 -5.59 -1.45
C ASP A 84 3.34 -5.84 -0.80
N PHE A 85 3.49 -6.99 -0.17
CA PHE A 85 4.74 -7.43 0.44
C PHE A 85 5.35 -8.55 -0.38
N PHE A 86 6.57 -8.32 -0.87
CA PHE A 86 7.38 -9.33 -1.53
C PHE A 86 8.37 -9.87 -0.52
N TRP A 87 8.33 -11.17 -0.29
CA TRP A 87 9.17 -11.85 0.67
C TRP A 87 9.72 -13.15 0.12
N ARG A 88 10.76 -13.65 0.74
CA ARG A 88 11.43 -14.88 0.33
C ARG A 88 11.75 -15.75 1.51
N THR A 89 11.65 -17.07 1.32
CA THR A 89 12.18 -18.09 2.21
C THR A 89 13.14 -19.02 1.47
N LYS A 90 14.27 -19.33 2.08
CA LYS A 90 15.29 -20.21 1.50
C LYS A 90 14.91 -21.68 1.58
N HIS A 91 14.17 -22.05 2.60
CA HIS A 91 13.75 -23.43 2.86
C HIS A 91 12.24 -23.55 2.85
N ALA A 92 11.73 -24.72 2.46
CA ALA A 92 10.31 -25.00 2.56
C ALA A 92 9.85 -24.91 4.02
N SER A 93 8.90 -24.03 4.31
CA SER A 93 8.38 -23.77 5.65
C SER A 93 6.94 -23.34 5.58
N ASP A 94 6.20 -23.62 6.64
CA ASP A 94 4.89 -23.03 6.84
C ASP A 94 5.08 -21.59 7.38
N VAL A 95 4.63 -20.61 6.62
CA VAL A 95 4.82 -19.19 6.92
C VAL A 95 3.47 -18.50 7.03
N THR A 96 3.25 -17.79 8.11
CA THR A 96 2.13 -16.86 8.25
C THR A 96 2.64 -15.44 8.06
N VAL A 97 2.05 -14.74 7.10
CA VAL A 97 2.29 -13.32 6.90
C VAL A 97 1.22 -12.55 7.65
N ARG A 98 1.62 -11.75 8.61
CA ARG A 98 0.71 -10.92 9.42
C ARG A 98 0.98 -9.45 9.17
N LEU A 99 -0.04 -8.72 8.77
CA LEU A 99 -0.04 -7.27 8.77
C LEU A 99 -0.74 -6.77 10.03
N GLU A 100 -0.04 -6.02 10.85
CA GLU A 100 -0.59 -5.26 11.97
C GLU A 100 -0.60 -3.78 11.59
N TYR A 101 -1.70 -3.09 11.87
CA TYR A 101 -1.83 -1.70 11.48
C TYR A 101 -2.70 -0.90 12.45
N ARG A 102 -2.47 0.41 12.46
CA ARG A 102 -3.27 1.39 13.20
C ARG A 102 -3.97 2.30 12.19
N GLN A 103 -5.23 2.57 12.44
CA GLN A 103 -6.03 3.48 11.63
C GLN A 103 -6.28 4.81 12.35
N GLU A 104 -6.42 5.86 11.57
CA GLU A 104 -6.48 7.23 12.06
C GLU A 104 -7.53 7.47 13.15
N LYS A 105 -8.74 6.90 13.00
CA LYS A 105 -9.84 7.07 13.95
C LYS A 105 -9.79 6.12 15.14
N LEU A 106 -9.00 5.08 15.08
CA LEU A 106 -8.86 4.07 16.14
C LEU A 106 -7.66 4.33 17.05
N HIS A 107 -6.89 5.39 16.79
CA HIS A 107 -5.74 5.81 17.58
C HIS A 107 -4.72 4.67 17.80
N GLU A 108 -4.54 4.23 19.02
CA GLU A 108 -3.56 3.20 19.38
C GLU A 108 -4.06 1.76 19.19
N HIS A 109 -5.32 1.59 18.83
CA HIS A 109 -5.86 0.26 18.60
C HIS A 109 -5.21 -0.41 17.38
N VAL A 110 -4.61 -1.57 17.60
CA VAL A 110 -3.96 -2.36 16.55
C VAL A 110 -4.93 -3.37 15.97
N GLN A 111 -5.07 -3.35 14.66
CA GLN A 111 -5.79 -4.37 13.90
C GLN A 111 -4.79 -5.29 13.20
N ALA A 112 -5.20 -6.49 12.84
CA ALA A 112 -4.35 -7.46 12.17
C ALA A 112 -5.10 -8.22 11.09
N GLN A 113 -4.38 -8.54 10.01
CA GLN A 113 -4.79 -9.49 8.98
C GLN A 113 -3.69 -10.53 8.80
N GLU A 114 -4.06 -11.77 8.54
CA GLU A 114 -3.12 -12.87 8.37
C GLU A 114 -3.43 -13.68 7.12
N ILE A 115 -2.36 -14.15 6.46
CA ILE A 115 -2.44 -15.13 5.38
C ILE A 115 -1.38 -16.20 5.64
N THR A 116 -1.79 -17.46 5.66
CA THR A 116 -0.89 -18.60 5.89
C THR A 116 -0.55 -19.31 4.59
N TYR A 117 0.73 -19.57 4.40
CA TYR A 117 1.27 -20.34 3.29
C TYR A 117 1.88 -21.64 3.82
N ARG A 118 1.45 -22.76 3.28
CA ARG A 118 2.02 -24.07 3.65
C ARG A 118 3.14 -24.45 2.70
N SER A 119 4.23 -24.95 3.26
CA SER A 119 5.43 -25.39 2.51
C SER A 119 5.91 -24.34 1.52
N ALA A 120 5.91 -23.08 1.95
CA ALA A 120 6.37 -21.97 1.14
C ALA A 120 7.87 -22.06 0.89
N ARG A 121 8.29 -21.84 -0.35
CA ARG A 121 9.68 -21.79 -0.76
C ARG A 121 9.87 -20.76 -1.87
N GLY A 122 11.01 -20.07 -1.85
CA GLY A 122 11.32 -19.05 -2.85
C GLY A 122 10.62 -17.71 -2.56
N THR A 123 10.37 -16.97 -3.61
CA THR A 123 9.80 -15.63 -3.54
C THR A 123 8.28 -15.67 -3.66
N HIS A 124 7.61 -14.93 -2.78
CA HIS A 124 6.16 -14.81 -2.74
C HIS A 124 5.73 -13.34 -2.69
N LYS A 125 4.50 -13.09 -3.11
CA LYS A 125 3.83 -11.81 -2.98
C LYS A 125 2.59 -11.99 -2.12
N THR A 126 2.43 -11.19 -1.09
CA THR A 126 1.22 -11.13 -0.26
C THR A 126 0.59 -9.77 -0.35
N GLU A 127 -0.69 -9.72 -0.66
CA GLU A 127 -1.47 -8.49 -0.72
C GLU A 127 -2.43 -8.41 0.46
N PHE A 128 -2.42 -7.26 1.15
CA PHE A 128 -3.41 -6.89 2.15
C PHE A 128 -4.14 -5.63 1.71
N ARG A 129 -5.40 -5.52 2.13
CA ARG A 129 -6.27 -4.39 1.79
C ARG A 129 -6.97 -3.87 3.04
N VAL A 130 -6.97 -2.56 3.21
CA VAL A 130 -7.80 -1.86 4.19
C VAL A 130 -8.67 -0.88 3.39
N ILE A 131 -9.77 -1.39 2.87
CA ILE A 131 -10.60 -0.71 1.87
C ILE A 131 -12.08 -0.75 2.24
N GLY A 132 -12.89 0.05 1.53
CA GLY A 132 -14.33 0.09 1.70
C GLY A 132 -14.72 0.59 3.09
N ASP A 133 -15.63 -0.11 3.75
CA ASP A 133 -16.16 0.29 5.06
C ASP A 133 -15.06 0.37 6.12
N ASP A 134 -14.10 -0.54 6.11
CA ASP A 134 -12.97 -0.50 7.05
C ASP A 134 -12.16 0.79 6.92
N TYR A 135 -11.98 1.28 5.70
CA TYR A 135 -11.32 2.53 5.44
C TYR A 135 -12.18 3.76 5.79
N PHE A 136 -13.44 3.76 5.38
CA PHE A 136 -14.32 4.91 5.61
C PHE A 136 -14.72 5.09 7.07
N ASP A 137 -14.94 3.99 7.79
CA ASP A 137 -15.35 4.02 9.20
C ASP A 137 -14.19 4.34 10.13
N ASP A 138 -13.03 3.72 9.90
CA ASP A 138 -11.88 3.78 10.81
C ASP A 138 -10.74 4.68 10.33
N GLY A 139 -10.81 5.15 9.09
CA GLY A 139 -9.82 6.04 8.48
C GLY A 139 -8.67 5.30 7.81
N ARG A 140 -7.73 6.07 7.28
CA ARG A 140 -6.55 5.54 6.62
C ARG A 140 -5.58 4.88 7.61
N VAL A 141 -4.75 4.00 7.11
CA VAL A 141 -3.66 3.41 7.90
C VAL A 141 -2.57 4.46 8.11
N ILE A 142 -2.22 4.70 9.37
CA ILE A 142 -1.20 5.68 9.76
C ILE A 142 0.12 5.03 10.15
N ALA A 143 0.08 3.80 10.63
CA ALA A 143 1.27 3.02 10.99
C ALA A 143 0.99 1.54 10.74
N TRP A 144 2.00 0.82 10.32
CA TRP A 144 1.89 -0.61 10.05
C TRP A 144 3.21 -1.35 10.29
N ARG A 145 3.09 -2.63 10.55
CA ARG A 145 4.21 -3.56 10.48
C ARG A 145 3.76 -4.89 9.87
N CYS A 146 4.61 -5.50 9.08
CA CYS A 146 4.39 -6.81 8.50
C CYS A 146 5.39 -7.81 9.06
N LEU A 147 4.91 -8.96 9.45
CA LEU A 147 5.68 -10.01 10.09
C LEU A 147 5.62 -11.29 9.27
N LEU A 148 6.77 -11.96 9.17
CA LEU A 148 6.82 -13.37 8.78
C LEU A 148 6.93 -14.21 10.05
N ILE A 149 6.00 -15.12 10.22
CA ILE A 149 5.91 -16.00 11.39
C ILE A 149 6.11 -17.45 10.93
N ALA A 150 7.08 -18.12 11.49
CA ALA A 150 7.35 -19.52 11.24
C ALA A 150 7.65 -20.24 12.57
N SER A 151 7.09 -21.45 12.75
CA SER A 151 7.27 -22.24 13.97
C SER A 151 6.93 -21.48 15.26
N GLY A 152 5.88 -20.64 15.23
CA GLY A 152 5.45 -19.84 16.36
C GLY A 152 6.38 -18.69 16.75
N ARG A 153 7.28 -18.28 15.86
CA ARG A 153 8.25 -17.21 16.09
C ARG A 153 8.24 -16.19 14.95
N ILE A 154 8.50 -14.94 15.28
CA ILE A 154 8.69 -13.88 14.29
C ILE A 154 10.09 -14.01 13.70
N VAL A 155 10.18 -14.40 12.42
CA VAL A 155 11.45 -14.66 11.72
C VAL A 155 11.89 -13.51 10.83
N ALA A 156 10.98 -12.62 10.43
CA ALA A 156 11.29 -11.38 9.71
C ALA A 156 10.25 -10.31 10.00
N GLU A 157 10.66 -9.07 9.92
CA GLU A 157 9.81 -7.90 10.18
C GLU A 157 10.12 -6.79 9.18
N ASN A 158 9.08 -6.12 8.71
CA ASN A 158 9.16 -4.85 8.00
C ASN A 158 8.10 -3.90 8.55
N ARG A 159 8.47 -2.67 8.86
CA ARG A 159 7.58 -1.71 9.50
C ARG A 159 7.70 -0.32 8.92
N SER A 160 6.62 0.44 9.04
CA SER A 160 6.64 1.86 8.73
C SER A 160 7.41 2.66 9.79
N PHE A 161 7.85 3.84 9.40
CA PHE A 161 8.60 4.74 10.31
C PHE A 161 7.81 5.11 11.58
N LEU A 162 6.49 5.23 11.45
CA LEU A 162 5.61 5.63 12.57
C LEU A 162 5.19 4.45 13.47
N TRP A 163 5.62 3.27 13.18
CA TRP A 163 5.38 2.12 14.04
C TRP A 163 6.39 2.08 15.18
N GLU A 164 5.91 2.30 16.39
CA GLU A 164 6.69 2.20 17.64
C GLU A 164 6.22 1.02 18.48
#